data_8ae38c43e8a4e3da40ce6ce36630f6f7
#
_entry.id   8ae38c43e8a4e3da40ce6ce36630f6f7
#
_cell.length_a   1.000
_cell.length_b   1.000
_cell.length_c   1.000
_cell.angle_alpha   90.00
_cell.angle_beta   90.00
_cell.angle_gamma   90.00
#
_symmetry.space_group_name_H-M   'P 1'
#
loop_
_entity.id
_entity.type
_entity.pdbx_description
1 polymer ?
#
loop_
_entity_poly.entity_id
_entity_poly.type
_entity_poly.pdbx_seq_one_letter_code
_entity_poly.pdbx_strand_id
1 'polypeptide(L)'
;MSKIVLLLLLSISTQAQVLPLKEQAKVIDAVLENRLNQLLPTLMEKNNIDMWVIISREYNEDPVLKTMLPATWLSARRRTILVFYNNPTTKVYKKFAVARYSVGDNIEANWDMKKFPDQWDALNNIIETYRPNKIALNTSQNFGHADGIDHTEYEQFTQKLSASNKAKVVSASNLAVAWLETRTA
;
A
#
# COMPACT_ATOMS: atom_id res chain seq x y z
N MET A 1 25.12 49.98 -20.60
CA MET A 1 23.86 49.32 -21.06
C MET A 1 23.98 47.80 -21.13
N SER A 2 25.12 47.18 -21.44
CA SER A 2 25.27 45.74 -21.61
C SER A 2 25.01 44.89 -20.33
N LYS A 3 25.39 45.38 -19.13
CA LYS A 3 25.23 44.62 -17.86
C LYS A 3 23.80 44.55 -17.35
N ILE A 4 22.96 45.56 -17.66
CA ILE A 4 21.54 45.57 -17.24
C ILE A 4 20.70 44.63 -18.11
N VAL A 5 21.01 44.50 -19.40
CA VAL A 5 20.39 43.57 -20.31
C VAL A 5 20.69 42.10 -19.91
N LEU A 6 21.91 41.83 -19.46
CA LEU A 6 22.32 40.49 -18.97
C LEU A 6 21.54 40.11 -17.69
N LEU A 7 21.35 41.04 -16.76
CA LEU A 7 20.56 40.78 -15.52
C LEU A 7 19.08 40.53 -15.82
N LEU A 8 18.48 41.21 -16.79
CA LEU A 8 17.10 41.00 -17.23
C LEU A 8 16.92 39.62 -17.90
N LEU A 9 17.90 39.13 -18.64
CA LEU A 9 17.85 37.80 -19.26
C LEU A 9 18.00 36.67 -18.24
N LEU A 10 18.73 36.88 -17.15
CA LEU A 10 18.82 35.90 -16.05
C LEU A 10 17.54 35.79 -15.22
N SER A 11 16.71 36.84 -15.16
CA SER A 11 15.45 36.81 -14.41
C SER A 11 14.30 36.08 -15.13
N ILE A 12 14.45 35.74 -16.40
CA ILE A 12 13.41 35.06 -17.19
C ILE A 12 13.54 33.51 -17.08
N SER A 13 14.70 33.01 -16.59
CA SER A 13 15.00 31.58 -16.60
C SER A 13 14.59 30.80 -15.34
N THR A 14 13.88 31.40 -14.37
CA THR A 14 13.51 30.75 -13.11
C THR A 14 12.00 30.49 -12.94
N GLN A 15 11.29 30.28 -14.01
CA GLN A 15 9.91 29.76 -13.90
C GLN A 15 9.97 28.24 -13.76
N ALA A 16 10.06 27.76 -12.53
CA ALA A 16 9.74 26.38 -12.23
C ALA A 16 8.26 26.16 -12.62
N GLN A 17 8.01 25.51 -13.74
CA GLN A 17 6.64 25.19 -14.16
C GLN A 17 6.12 24.09 -13.21
N VAL A 18 5.26 24.50 -12.27
CA VAL A 18 4.46 23.55 -11.50
C VAL A 18 3.40 22.97 -12.44
N LEU A 19 3.40 21.66 -12.60
CA LEU A 19 2.39 20.99 -13.43
C LEU A 19 0.97 21.25 -12.89
N PRO A 20 -0.04 21.38 -13.75
CA PRO A 20 -1.44 21.39 -13.33
C PRO A 20 -1.78 20.14 -12.51
N LEU A 21 -2.68 20.26 -11.53
CA LEU A 21 -3.04 19.15 -10.62
C LEU A 21 -3.39 17.84 -11.34
N LYS A 22 -4.06 17.93 -12.47
CA LYS A 22 -4.41 16.76 -13.29
C LYS A 22 -3.16 16.04 -13.84
N GLU A 23 -2.14 16.79 -14.23
CA GLU A 23 -0.88 16.22 -14.72
C GLU A 23 -0.02 15.71 -13.55
N GLN A 24 -0.05 16.40 -12.39
CA GLN A 24 0.58 15.90 -11.17
C GLN A 24 0.00 14.54 -10.76
N ALA A 25 -1.33 14.39 -10.83
CA ALA A 25 -2.00 13.13 -10.51
C ALA A 25 -1.46 11.97 -11.37
N LYS A 26 -1.29 12.18 -12.66
CA LYS A 26 -0.73 11.15 -13.56
C LYS A 26 0.69 10.75 -13.19
N VAL A 27 1.53 11.71 -12.82
CA VAL A 27 2.90 11.45 -12.39
C VAL A 27 2.91 10.65 -11.08
N ILE A 28 2.09 11.06 -10.11
CA ILE A 28 1.96 10.37 -8.82
C ILE A 28 1.49 8.92 -9.02
N ASP A 29 0.48 8.71 -9.85
CA ASP A 29 -0.06 7.38 -10.13
C ASP A 29 0.96 6.49 -10.87
N ALA A 30 1.72 7.05 -11.82
CA ALA A 30 2.78 6.32 -12.51
C ALA A 30 3.94 5.93 -11.55
N VAL A 31 4.32 6.84 -10.63
CA VAL A 31 5.31 6.53 -9.58
C VAL A 31 4.77 5.44 -8.66
N LEU A 32 3.51 5.52 -8.24
CA LEU A 32 2.88 4.51 -7.40
C LEU A 32 2.85 3.14 -8.10
N GLU A 33 2.49 3.10 -9.38
CA GLU A 33 2.51 1.88 -10.18
C GLU A 33 3.90 1.22 -10.20
N ASN A 34 4.94 2.01 -10.49
CA ASN A 34 6.31 1.53 -10.46
C ASN A 34 6.70 1.00 -9.08
N ARG A 35 6.39 1.73 -8.02
CA ARG A 35 6.66 1.31 -6.63
C ARG A 35 5.96 0.00 -6.27
N LEU A 36 4.69 -0.15 -6.62
CA LEU A 36 3.92 -1.36 -6.35
C LEU A 36 4.41 -2.57 -7.15
N ASN A 37 4.92 -2.36 -8.37
CA ASN A 37 5.29 -3.46 -9.26
C ASN A 37 6.77 -3.85 -9.14
N GLN A 38 7.67 -2.92 -8.84
CA GLN A 38 9.12 -3.15 -8.82
C GLN A 38 9.72 -3.06 -7.42
N LEU A 39 9.37 -2.00 -6.68
CA LEU A 39 9.97 -1.76 -5.37
C LEU A 39 9.39 -2.70 -4.31
N LEU A 40 8.06 -2.80 -4.21
CA LEU A 40 7.41 -3.52 -3.13
C LEU A 40 7.81 -5.01 -3.05
N PRO A 41 7.83 -5.80 -4.15
CA PRO A 41 8.27 -7.20 -4.05
C PRO A 41 9.71 -7.32 -3.55
N THR A 42 10.59 -6.40 -3.94
CA THR A 42 11.99 -6.35 -3.46
C THR A 42 12.06 -6.04 -1.96
N LEU A 43 11.24 -5.10 -1.47
CA LEU A 43 11.19 -4.77 -0.05
C LEU A 43 10.60 -5.92 0.77
N MET A 44 9.58 -6.61 0.27
CA MET A 44 9.00 -7.79 0.91
C MET A 44 10.05 -8.92 1.05
N GLU A 45 10.81 -9.17 -0.01
CA GLU A 45 11.89 -10.16 0.00
C GLU A 45 12.99 -9.80 1.02
N LYS A 46 13.47 -8.55 1.02
CA LYS A 46 14.48 -8.07 1.97
C LYS A 46 14.04 -8.15 3.43
N ASN A 47 12.73 -7.98 3.69
CA ASN A 47 12.17 -8.07 5.04
C ASN A 47 11.69 -9.48 5.39
N ASN A 48 11.87 -10.46 4.48
CA ASN A 48 11.42 -11.83 4.65
C ASN A 48 9.92 -11.92 5.01
N ILE A 49 9.10 -11.18 4.26
CA ILE A 49 7.63 -11.14 4.36
C ILE A 49 7.06 -11.64 3.04
N ASP A 50 6.27 -12.70 3.09
CA ASP A 50 5.63 -13.27 1.91
C ASP A 50 4.16 -12.85 1.75
N MET A 51 3.50 -12.37 2.82
CA MET A 51 2.19 -11.72 2.70
C MET A 51 2.12 -10.48 3.59
N TRP A 52 1.79 -9.33 2.98
CA TRP A 52 1.52 -8.08 3.71
C TRP A 52 0.04 -7.74 3.58
N VAL A 53 -0.66 -7.62 4.70
CA VAL A 53 -2.07 -7.29 4.78
C VAL A 53 -2.21 -5.92 5.44
N ILE A 54 -2.74 -4.95 4.71
CA ILE A 54 -3.00 -3.60 5.20
C ILE A 54 -4.50 -3.44 5.33
N ILE A 55 -4.99 -3.22 6.54
CA ILE A 55 -6.40 -3.11 6.86
C ILE A 55 -6.68 -1.70 7.34
N SER A 56 -7.63 -1.03 6.72
CA SER A 56 -7.93 0.37 7.01
C SER A 56 -9.41 0.68 6.90
N ARG A 57 -9.89 1.59 7.73
CA ARG A 57 -11.25 2.12 7.68
C ARG A 57 -11.26 3.56 7.21
N GLU A 58 -12.35 3.93 6.54
CA GLU A 58 -12.66 5.32 6.18
C GLU A 58 -12.66 6.20 7.42
N TYR A 59 -11.99 7.36 7.35
CA TYR A 59 -11.77 8.33 8.43
C TYR A 59 -10.81 7.89 9.56
N ASN A 60 -10.25 6.69 9.47
CA ASN A 60 -9.18 6.21 10.34
C ASN A 60 -8.19 5.39 9.49
N GLU A 61 -7.63 6.09 8.49
CA GLU A 61 -6.78 5.44 7.50
C GLU A 61 -5.40 5.12 8.07
N ASP A 62 -4.97 3.90 7.78
CA ASP A 62 -3.58 3.50 7.94
C ASP A 62 -2.66 4.43 7.14
N PRO A 63 -1.62 5.01 7.76
CA PRO A 63 -0.72 5.96 7.09
C PRO A 63 -0.02 5.37 5.86
N VAL A 64 0.30 4.07 5.88
CA VAL A 64 0.90 3.39 4.74
C VAL A 64 -0.11 3.24 3.61
N LEU A 65 -1.35 2.82 3.92
CA LEU A 65 -2.42 2.71 2.93
C LEU A 65 -2.63 4.03 2.19
N LYS A 66 -2.62 5.16 2.89
CA LYS A 66 -2.76 6.49 2.25
C LYS A 66 -1.74 6.73 1.15
N THR A 67 -0.53 6.19 1.27
CA THR A 67 0.52 6.32 0.24
C THR A 67 0.33 5.36 -0.94
N MET A 68 -0.63 4.44 -0.85
CA MET A 68 -0.96 3.44 -1.87
C MET A 68 -2.28 3.74 -2.59
N LEU A 69 -2.95 4.83 -2.21
CA LEU A 69 -4.16 5.29 -2.87
C LEU A 69 -3.84 6.06 -4.16
N PRO A 70 -4.72 6.01 -5.17
CA PRO A 70 -4.61 6.87 -6.35
C PRO A 70 -4.54 8.34 -5.96
N ALA A 71 -3.80 9.15 -6.72
CA ALA A 71 -3.61 10.58 -6.46
C ALA A 71 -4.92 11.38 -6.33
N THR A 72 -6.00 10.90 -6.95
CA THR A 72 -7.34 11.51 -6.88
C THR A 72 -8.18 11.06 -5.68
N TRP A 73 -7.69 10.12 -4.87
CA TRP A 73 -8.41 9.63 -3.70
C TRP A 73 -7.88 10.32 -2.44
N LEU A 74 -8.75 11.04 -1.74
CA LEU A 74 -8.41 11.74 -0.51
C LEU A 74 -8.43 10.81 0.71
N SER A 75 -9.18 9.70 0.64
CA SER A 75 -9.38 8.75 1.73
C SER A 75 -9.63 7.34 1.21
N ALA A 76 -9.45 6.34 2.06
CA ALA A 76 -9.99 5.01 1.86
C ALA A 76 -11.54 5.05 1.84
N ARG A 77 -12.17 3.99 1.37
CA ARG A 77 -13.64 3.88 1.36
C ARG A 77 -14.07 2.74 2.27
N ARG A 78 -14.89 3.02 3.29
CA ARG A 78 -15.37 2.02 4.26
C ARG A 78 -14.21 1.22 4.84
N ARG A 79 -14.27 -0.11 4.80
CA ARG A 79 -13.11 -0.96 5.06
C ARG A 79 -12.45 -1.31 3.73
N THR A 80 -11.19 -0.89 3.57
CA THR A 80 -10.32 -1.26 2.45
C THR A 80 -9.22 -2.16 2.98
N ILE A 81 -9.08 -3.35 2.41
CA ILE A 81 -8.02 -4.29 2.76
C ILE A 81 -7.17 -4.51 1.51
N LEU A 82 -5.89 -4.18 1.61
CA LEU A 82 -4.90 -4.50 0.57
C LEU A 82 -4.11 -5.73 0.99
N VAL A 83 -3.92 -6.64 0.05
CA VAL A 83 -3.12 -7.85 0.24
C VAL A 83 -2.05 -7.90 -0.84
N PHE A 84 -0.81 -7.94 -0.41
CA PHE A 84 0.35 -8.17 -1.27
C PHE A 84 0.93 -9.54 -0.92
N TYR A 85 1.05 -10.40 -1.92
CA TYR A 85 1.68 -11.71 -1.78
C TYR A 85 2.89 -11.79 -2.69
N ASN A 86 4.04 -12.17 -2.15
CA ASN A 86 5.28 -12.36 -2.89
C ASN A 86 5.93 -13.67 -2.49
N ASN A 87 6.06 -14.58 -3.44
CA ASN A 87 6.80 -15.83 -3.25
C ASN A 87 8.05 -15.81 -4.14
N PRO A 88 9.24 -15.56 -3.55
CA PRO A 88 10.49 -15.44 -4.32
C PRO A 88 10.90 -16.76 -4.97
N THR A 89 10.51 -17.90 -4.41
CA THR A 89 10.84 -19.22 -4.96
C THR A 89 10.08 -19.50 -6.26
N THR A 90 8.77 -19.25 -6.27
CA THR A 90 7.91 -19.47 -7.44
C THR A 90 7.83 -18.25 -8.36
N LYS A 91 8.44 -17.13 -7.99
CA LYS A 91 8.37 -15.83 -8.69
C LYS A 91 6.95 -15.32 -8.88
N VAL A 92 6.04 -15.69 -7.97
CA VAL A 92 4.65 -15.24 -7.98
C VAL A 92 4.52 -14.00 -7.10
N TYR A 93 4.12 -12.89 -7.72
CA TYR A 93 3.73 -11.67 -7.03
C TYR A 93 2.27 -11.33 -7.36
N LYS A 94 1.46 -11.03 -6.34
CA LYS A 94 0.04 -10.71 -6.48
C LYS A 94 -0.33 -9.52 -5.60
N LYS A 95 -1.28 -8.73 -6.09
CA LYS A 95 -1.88 -7.57 -5.40
C LYS A 95 -3.39 -7.70 -5.44
N PHE A 96 -4.06 -7.58 -4.31
CA PHE A 96 -5.50 -7.69 -4.20
C PHE A 96 -6.07 -6.56 -3.35
N ALA A 97 -7.22 -6.01 -3.76
CA ALA A 97 -8.08 -5.24 -2.88
C ALA A 97 -9.25 -6.14 -2.45
N VAL A 98 -9.26 -6.59 -1.19
CA VAL A 98 -10.45 -7.24 -0.64
C VAL A 98 -11.45 -6.14 -0.31
N ALA A 99 -12.05 -5.59 -1.35
CA ALA A 99 -12.99 -4.50 -1.35
C ALA A 99 -13.99 -4.68 -2.51
N ARG A 100 -15.07 -3.91 -2.49
CA ARG A 100 -16.11 -3.93 -3.56
C ARG A 100 -15.66 -3.24 -4.86
N TYR A 101 -14.48 -2.64 -4.84
CA TYR A 101 -13.93 -1.82 -5.93
C TYR A 101 -12.41 -1.97 -5.96
N SER A 102 -11.85 -1.78 -7.13
CA SER A 102 -10.41 -1.70 -7.31
C SER A 102 -9.86 -0.41 -6.69
N VAL A 103 -8.65 -0.46 -6.17
CA VAL A 103 -7.94 0.73 -5.66
C VAL A 103 -7.08 1.27 -6.78
N GLY A 104 -7.66 2.26 -7.49
CA GLY A 104 -7.11 2.75 -8.75
C GLY A 104 -7.03 1.64 -9.80
N ASP A 105 -6.11 1.82 -10.74
CA ASP A 105 -5.85 0.86 -11.81
C ASP A 105 -4.82 -0.20 -11.40
N ASN A 106 -4.19 -0.01 -10.24
CA ASN A 106 -3.04 -0.81 -9.82
C ASN A 106 -3.38 -2.02 -8.95
N ILE A 107 -4.48 -1.99 -8.20
CA ILE A 107 -4.86 -3.05 -7.24
C ILE A 107 -6.30 -3.46 -7.51
N GLU A 108 -6.47 -4.61 -8.15
CA GLU A 108 -7.77 -5.10 -8.58
C GLU A 108 -8.64 -5.57 -7.41
N ALA A 109 -9.96 -5.31 -7.50
CA ALA A 109 -10.95 -5.83 -6.56
C ALA A 109 -10.97 -7.36 -6.58
N ASN A 110 -10.88 -7.97 -5.41
CA ASN A 110 -10.91 -9.41 -5.24
C ASN A 110 -11.81 -9.82 -4.07
N TRP A 111 -13.05 -9.35 -4.10
CA TRP A 111 -14.08 -9.76 -3.15
C TRP A 111 -15.39 -10.10 -3.87
N ASP A 112 -15.60 -11.38 -4.09
CA ASP A 112 -16.89 -11.90 -4.55
C ASP A 112 -17.87 -12.03 -3.37
N MET A 113 -18.75 -11.03 -3.21
CA MET A 113 -19.72 -10.97 -2.12
C MET A 113 -20.81 -12.06 -2.24
N LYS A 114 -21.01 -12.67 -3.41
CA LYS A 114 -21.96 -13.78 -3.56
C LYS A 114 -21.38 -15.05 -2.95
N LYS A 115 -20.07 -15.25 -3.12
CA LYS A 115 -19.34 -16.39 -2.56
C LYS A 115 -18.98 -16.18 -1.09
N PHE A 116 -18.57 -14.96 -0.73
CA PHE A 116 -18.13 -14.57 0.60
C PHE A 116 -18.91 -13.32 1.06
N PRO A 117 -20.09 -13.47 1.70
CA PRO A 117 -20.84 -12.32 2.22
C PRO A 117 -20.06 -11.50 3.25
N ASP A 118 -19.22 -12.14 4.05
CA ASP A 118 -18.30 -11.49 4.99
C ASP A 118 -16.92 -11.21 4.32
N GLN A 119 -16.45 -9.97 4.43
CA GLN A 119 -15.16 -9.55 3.89
C GLN A 119 -13.97 -10.30 4.52
N TRP A 120 -14.09 -10.67 5.80
CA TRP A 120 -13.08 -11.45 6.49
C TRP A 120 -12.95 -12.87 5.93
N ASP A 121 -14.05 -13.47 5.53
CA ASP A 121 -14.03 -14.80 4.93
C ASP A 121 -13.38 -14.77 3.54
N ALA A 122 -13.57 -13.67 2.78
CA ALA A 122 -12.86 -13.45 1.52
C ALA A 122 -11.35 -13.31 1.73
N LEU A 123 -10.92 -12.53 2.74
CA LEU A 123 -9.52 -12.40 3.11
C LEU A 123 -8.92 -13.74 3.54
N ASN A 124 -9.64 -14.46 4.39
CA ASN A 124 -9.20 -15.78 4.87
C ASN A 124 -9.04 -16.79 3.73
N ASN A 125 -9.95 -16.78 2.75
CA ASN A 125 -9.81 -17.61 1.54
C ASN A 125 -8.55 -17.29 0.73
N ILE A 126 -8.13 -16.02 0.66
CA ILE A 126 -6.86 -15.64 0.01
C ILE A 126 -5.69 -16.22 0.80
N ILE A 127 -5.68 -16.09 2.13
CA ILE A 127 -4.63 -16.62 3.00
C ILE A 127 -4.52 -18.15 2.85
N GLU A 128 -5.64 -18.86 2.87
CA GLU A 128 -5.67 -20.33 2.70
C GLU A 128 -5.24 -20.77 1.30
N THR A 129 -5.52 -19.95 0.27
CA THR A 129 -5.12 -20.24 -1.11
C THR A 129 -3.61 -20.09 -1.29
N TYR A 130 -3.02 -19.00 -0.81
CA TYR A 130 -1.61 -18.68 -1.01
C TYR A 130 -0.68 -19.27 0.05
N ARG A 131 -1.22 -19.67 1.21
CA ARG A 131 -0.52 -20.35 2.32
C ARG A 131 0.82 -19.68 2.67
N PRO A 132 0.80 -18.37 3.05
CA PRO A 132 2.02 -17.67 3.40
C PRO A 132 2.69 -18.30 4.64
N ASN A 133 4.01 -18.14 4.78
CA ASN A 133 4.72 -18.47 6.00
C ASN A 133 4.61 -17.35 7.03
N LYS A 134 4.50 -16.10 6.56
CA LYS A 134 4.33 -14.92 7.41
C LYS A 134 3.20 -14.03 6.87
N ILE A 135 2.34 -13.57 7.77
CA ILE A 135 1.26 -12.63 7.53
C ILE A 135 1.61 -11.36 8.28
N ALA A 136 2.12 -10.35 7.58
CA ALA A 136 2.55 -9.12 8.20
C ALA A 136 1.40 -8.10 8.28
N LEU A 137 1.23 -7.48 9.45
CA LEU A 137 0.27 -6.41 9.73
C LEU A 137 1.00 -5.15 10.16
N ASN A 138 0.41 -3.99 9.88
CA ASN A 138 0.96 -2.70 10.28
C ASN A 138 0.76 -2.47 11.79
N THR A 139 1.59 -3.13 12.58
CA THR A 139 1.74 -2.94 14.03
C THR A 139 3.18 -2.56 14.32
N SER A 140 3.40 -1.57 15.19
CA SER A 140 4.73 -1.11 15.57
C SER A 140 4.73 -0.55 16.99
N GLN A 141 5.76 -0.87 17.75
CA GLN A 141 5.97 -0.31 19.09
C GLN A 141 6.69 1.04 19.05
N ASN A 142 7.45 1.31 17.98
CA ASN A 142 8.40 2.42 17.95
C ASN A 142 8.11 3.46 16.86
N PHE A 143 7.31 3.12 15.84
CA PHE A 143 7.10 4.00 14.69
C PHE A 143 5.61 4.09 14.34
N GLY A 144 4.96 5.18 14.76
CA GLY A 144 3.52 5.36 14.65
C GLY A 144 2.97 5.28 13.22
N HIS A 145 3.72 5.70 12.19
CA HIS A 145 3.29 5.54 10.80
C HIS A 145 3.29 4.09 10.30
N ALA A 146 3.92 3.19 11.02
CA ALA A 146 3.90 1.74 10.75
C ALA A 146 2.95 0.99 11.70
N ASP A 147 2.21 1.69 12.57
CA ASP A 147 1.23 1.17 13.52
C ASP A 147 -0.18 1.62 13.10
N GLY A 148 -0.56 1.28 11.88
CA GLY A 148 -1.75 1.84 11.23
C GLY A 148 -3.03 1.01 11.35
N ILE A 149 -2.93 -0.26 11.77
CA ILE A 149 -4.12 -1.09 11.99
C ILE A 149 -4.80 -0.69 13.30
N ASP A 150 -6.10 -0.39 13.28
CA ASP A 150 -6.80 -0.16 14.53
C ASP A 150 -7.07 -1.46 15.30
N HIS A 151 -7.21 -1.32 16.62
CA HIS A 151 -7.38 -2.43 17.54
C HIS A 151 -8.56 -3.34 17.16
N THR A 152 -9.70 -2.74 16.82
CA THR A 152 -10.91 -3.49 16.46
C THR A 152 -10.69 -4.35 15.20
N GLU A 153 -10.06 -3.78 14.17
CA GLU A 153 -9.77 -4.51 12.93
C GLU A 153 -8.73 -5.62 13.17
N TYR A 154 -7.73 -5.37 14.01
CA TYR A 154 -6.76 -6.38 14.41
C TYR A 154 -7.44 -7.56 15.12
N GLU A 155 -8.32 -7.29 16.09
CA GLU A 155 -9.02 -8.33 16.81
C GLU A 155 -9.96 -9.13 15.90
N GLN A 156 -10.79 -8.45 15.10
CA GLN A 156 -11.71 -9.10 14.18
C GLN A 156 -10.98 -9.99 13.18
N PHE A 157 -9.89 -9.50 12.60
CA PHE A 157 -9.07 -10.27 11.68
C PHE A 157 -8.46 -11.49 12.36
N THR A 158 -7.81 -11.31 13.49
CA THR A 158 -7.11 -12.42 14.17
C THR A 158 -8.06 -13.48 14.73
N GLN A 159 -9.30 -13.10 15.10
CA GLN A 159 -10.35 -14.05 15.51
C GLN A 159 -10.82 -14.96 14.37
N LYS A 160 -10.76 -14.48 13.12
CA LYS A 160 -11.17 -15.24 11.93
C LYS A 160 -10.08 -16.21 11.43
N LEU A 161 -8.83 -16.02 11.85
CA LEU A 161 -7.73 -16.90 11.45
C LEU A 161 -7.78 -18.25 12.16
N SER A 162 -7.41 -19.31 11.43
CA SER A 162 -7.07 -20.60 12.05
C SER A 162 -5.89 -20.45 13.02
N ALA A 163 -5.77 -21.34 14.01
CA ALA A 163 -4.66 -21.29 14.96
C ALA A 163 -3.30 -21.33 14.27
N SER A 164 -3.16 -22.10 13.17
CA SER A 164 -1.94 -22.18 12.38
C SER A 164 -1.60 -20.88 11.67
N ASN A 165 -2.59 -20.17 11.11
CA ASN A 165 -2.36 -18.88 10.45
C ASN A 165 -2.17 -17.75 11.44
N LYS A 166 -2.85 -17.80 12.60
CA LYS A 166 -2.64 -16.84 13.69
C LYS A 166 -1.19 -16.87 14.20
N ALA A 167 -0.57 -18.03 14.27
CA ALA A 167 0.83 -18.19 14.66
C ALA A 167 1.82 -17.59 13.64
N LYS A 168 1.38 -17.32 12.41
CA LYS A 168 2.20 -16.69 11.35
C LYS A 168 2.09 -15.17 11.30
N VAL A 169 1.21 -14.58 12.12
CA VAL A 169 1.02 -13.11 12.16
C VAL A 169 2.26 -12.47 12.77
N VAL A 170 2.82 -11.50 12.06
CA VAL A 170 4.01 -10.74 12.46
C VAL A 170 3.81 -9.25 12.23
N SER A 171 4.64 -8.43 12.86
CA SER A 171 4.69 -6.98 12.59
C SER A 171 5.29 -6.71 11.22
N ALA A 172 4.68 -5.80 10.47
CA ALA A 172 5.20 -5.25 9.22
C ALA A 172 6.10 -4.01 9.44
N SER A 173 6.43 -3.64 10.68
CA SER A 173 7.06 -2.36 11.00
C SER A 173 8.24 -2.03 10.09
N ASN A 174 9.21 -2.93 9.94
CA ASN A 174 10.38 -2.69 9.10
C ASN A 174 10.03 -2.55 7.61
N LEU A 175 9.09 -3.34 7.11
CA LEU A 175 8.63 -3.26 5.73
C LEU A 175 7.88 -1.94 5.48
N ALA A 176 7.01 -1.53 6.40
CA ALA A 176 6.26 -0.28 6.33
C ALA A 176 7.21 0.94 6.34
N VAL A 177 8.21 0.95 7.23
CA VAL A 177 9.25 1.99 7.26
C VAL A 177 10.03 2.00 5.94
N ALA A 178 10.49 0.84 5.47
CA ALA A 178 11.22 0.75 4.19
C ALA A 178 10.38 1.26 3.01
N TRP A 179 9.08 0.94 2.98
CA TRP A 179 8.16 1.47 1.97
C TRP A 179 8.05 3.01 2.03
N LEU A 180 7.87 3.57 3.23
CA LEU A 180 7.68 5.02 3.42
C LEU A 180 8.95 5.83 3.11
N GLU A 181 10.12 5.29 3.43
CA GLU A 181 11.40 6.01 3.33
C GLU A 181 12.11 5.83 1.99
N THR A 182 11.90 4.72 1.28
CA THR A 182 12.58 4.49 0.00
C THR A 182 12.08 5.46 -1.07
N ARG A 183 12.99 6.23 -1.64
CA ARG A 183 12.75 7.08 -2.80
C ARG A 183 12.99 6.28 -4.08
N THR A 184 12.16 6.56 -5.10
CA THR A 184 12.39 6.08 -6.48
C THR A 184 12.79 7.27 -7.33
N ALA A 185 13.75 7.06 -8.23
CA ALA A 185 14.16 8.08 -9.18
C ALA A 185 13.09 8.28 -10.26
#